data_08f15e1e8e665f67c8c1487714c7cdd7
#
_entry.id   08f15e1e8e665f67c8c1487714c7cdd7
#
_cell.length_a   1.000
_cell.length_b   1.000
_cell.length_c   1.000
_cell.angle_alpha   90.00
_cell.angle_beta   90.00
_cell.angle_gamma   90.00
#
_symmetry.space_group_name_H-M   'P 1'
#
loop_
_entity.id
_entity.type
_entity.pdbx_description
1 polymer ?
#
loop_
_entity_poly.entity_id
_entity_poly.type
_entity_poly.pdbx_seq_one_letter_code
_entity_poly.pdbx_strand_id
1 'polypeptide(L)'
;MGRVPAIFCNKDMQTPRTEFAQALKAIATERGLDPAVILDTIKQAIIAAYRRDARERGDETEEYDFDVEINPTNGEARVFSWPLEKPEERKDVTPPGFGRIAAQTAKQVIHQKIREAEKGAIMDEFSGRVGTLISGMILRFDGPDVRVDMGRTEAVMPAEERIPNERLSLNQRLTFLLKDIVEGPKGKEII
;
A
#
# COMPACT_ATOMS: atom_id res chain seq x y z
N MET A 1 -23.52 53.02 31.61
CA MET A 1 -24.28 51.88 31.11
C MET A 1 -23.86 51.65 29.67
N GLY A 2 -22.89 50.80 29.43
CA GLY A 2 -22.40 50.43 28.14
C GLY A 2 -22.26 48.93 28.05
N ARG A 3 -23.18 48.25 27.36
CA ARG A 3 -23.16 46.83 27.08
C ARG A 3 -22.04 46.55 26.05
N VAL A 4 -21.09 45.74 26.43
CA VAL A 4 -20.14 45.12 25.53
C VAL A 4 -20.83 43.91 24.91
N PRO A 5 -20.93 43.79 23.58
CA PRO A 5 -21.43 42.56 22.98
C PRO A 5 -20.34 41.49 23.05
N ALA A 6 -20.68 40.36 23.63
CA ALA A 6 -19.88 39.15 23.63
C ALA A 6 -19.71 38.68 22.18
N ILE A 7 -18.49 38.76 21.67
CA ILE A 7 -18.13 38.14 20.41
C ILE A 7 -18.02 36.64 20.67
N PHE A 8 -19.10 35.94 20.33
CA PHE A 8 -19.06 34.50 20.19
C PHE A 8 -18.15 34.16 19.01
N CYS A 9 -16.89 33.88 19.30
CA CYS A 9 -15.99 33.28 18.34
C CYS A 9 -16.33 31.79 18.25
N ASN A 10 -17.41 31.50 17.52
CA ASN A 10 -17.72 30.12 17.14
C ASN A 10 -16.82 29.76 15.95
N LYS A 11 -15.64 29.25 16.25
CA LYS A 11 -14.68 28.79 15.25
C LYS A 11 -14.74 27.26 15.14
N ASP A 12 -15.94 26.75 14.94
CA ASP A 12 -16.13 25.43 14.35
C ASP A 12 -15.99 25.57 12.85
N MET A 13 -14.76 25.85 12.41
CA MET A 13 -14.38 25.55 11.04
C MET A 13 -14.30 24.04 10.93
N GLN A 14 -15.42 23.43 10.57
CA GLN A 14 -15.47 22.10 10.01
C GLN A 14 -14.65 22.16 8.72
N THR A 15 -13.36 21.86 8.84
CA THR A 15 -12.51 21.61 7.67
C THR A 15 -13.17 20.47 6.90
N PRO A 16 -13.45 20.64 5.61
CA PRO A 16 -14.01 19.56 4.81
C PRO A 16 -13.08 18.37 4.95
N ARG A 17 -13.57 17.30 5.56
CA ARG A 17 -12.85 16.03 5.67
C ARG A 17 -12.85 15.45 4.27
N THR A 18 -11.81 15.75 3.52
CA THR A 18 -11.65 15.24 2.18
C THR A 18 -11.49 13.72 2.23
N GLU A 19 -11.90 13.05 1.17
CA GLU A 19 -11.78 11.59 1.03
C GLU A 19 -10.36 11.09 1.33
N PHE A 20 -9.36 11.90 0.99
CA PHE A 20 -7.95 11.61 1.25
C PHE A 20 -7.64 11.52 2.76
N ALA A 21 -8.02 12.54 3.53
CA ALA A 21 -7.78 12.57 4.98
C ALA A 21 -8.55 11.45 5.71
N GLN A 22 -9.75 11.14 5.24
CA GLN A 22 -10.55 10.04 5.79
C GLN A 22 -9.91 8.68 5.47
N ALA A 23 -9.47 8.47 4.23
CA ALA A 23 -8.80 7.23 3.81
C ALA A 23 -7.49 7.02 4.59
N LEU A 24 -6.68 8.06 4.73
CA LEU A 24 -5.43 8.00 5.51
C LEU A 24 -5.69 7.61 6.97
N LYS A 25 -6.69 8.24 7.59
CA LYS A 25 -7.06 7.97 8.98
C LYS A 25 -7.66 6.58 9.16
N ALA A 26 -8.50 6.13 8.23
CA ALA A 26 -9.08 4.78 8.25
C ALA A 26 -7.99 3.71 8.22
N ILE A 27 -7.02 3.84 7.31
CA ILE A 27 -5.89 2.89 7.19
C ILE A 27 -5.05 2.88 8.46
N ALA A 28 -4.74 4.06 9.00
CA ALA A 28 -3.96 4.18 10.23
C ALA A 28 -4.67 3.50 11.41
N THR A 29 -5.98 3.69 11.53
CA THR A 29 -6.75 3.17 12.67
C THR A 29 -7.10 1.69 12.51
N GLU A 30 -7.54 1.26 11.32
CA GLU A 30 -8.03 -0.10 11.10
C GLU A 30 -6.91 -1.12 10.93
N ARG A 31 -5.75 -0.68 10.45
CA ARG A 31 -4.63 -1.56 10.09
C ARG A 31 -3.41 -1.39 10.98
N GLY A 32 -3.45 -0.49 11.96
CA GLY A 32 -2.33 -0.23 12.88
C GLY A 32 -1.07 0.32 12.18
N LEU A 33 -1.24 0.94 11.00
CA LEU A 33 -0.13 1.55 10.26
C LEU A 33 0.07 2.99 10.71
N ASP A 34 1.32 3.39 10.87
CA ASP A 34 1.63 4.78 11.19
C ASP A 34 1.30 5.69 9.98
N PRO A 35 0.46 6.72 10.16
CA PRO A 35 0.16 7.68 9.10
C PRO A 35 1.39 8.32 8.48
N ALA A 36 2.45 8.52 9.27
CA ALA A 36 3.71 9.11 8.80
C ALA A 36 4.40 8.21 7.77
N VAL A 37 4.42 6.90 8.00
CA VAL A 37 5.01 5.92 7.07
C VAL A 37 4.23 5.87 5.76
N ILE A 38 2.90 5.96 5.84
CA ILE A 38 2.05 5.98 4.64
C ILE A 38 2.32 7.25 3.84
N LEU A 39 2.38 8.42 4.49
CA LEU A 39 2.67 9.70 3.84
C LEU A 39 4.06 9.69 3.19
N ASP A 40 5.07 9.15 3.86
CA ASP A 40 6.41 9.05 3.30
C ASP A 40 6.43 8.15 2.06
N THR A 41 5.77 7.00 2.12
CA THR A 41 5.64 6.11 0.95
C THR A 41 4.94 6.81 -0.24
N ILE A 42 3.90 7.61 0.04
CA ILE A 42 3.21 8.40 -0.99
C ILE A 42 4.14 9.46 -1.58
N LYS A 43 4.91 10.16 -0.75
CA LYS A 43 5.91 11.16 -1.20
C LYS A 43 6.92 10.51 -2.14
N GLN A 44 7.50 9.38 -1.77
CA GLN A 44 8.46 8.65 -2.59
C GLN A 44 7.87 8.22 -3.94
N ALA A 45 6.64 7.74 -3.94
CA ALA A 45 5.95 7.35 -5.17
C ALA A 45 5.67 8.55 -6.09
N ILE A 46 5.30 9.70 -5.52
CA ILE A 46 5.07 10.94 -6.28
C ILE A 46 6.39 11.46 -6.86
N ILE A 47 7.49 11.42 -6.11
CA ILE A 47 8.82 11.79 -6.62
C ILE A 47 9.21 10.89 -7.78
N ALA A 48 9.01 9.57 -7.66
CA ALA A 48 9.30 8.63 -8.72
C ALA A 48 8.45 8.90 -9.98
N ALA A 49 7.17 9.22 -9.81
CA ALA A 49 6.28 9.60 -10.91
C ALA A 49 6.73 10.91 -11.57
N TYR A 50 7.12 11.91 -10.78
CA TYR A 50 7.65 13.18 -11.28
C TYR A 50 8.94 12.99 -12.09
N ARG A 51 9.90 12.23 -11.56
CA ARG A 51 11.17 11.94 -12.26
C ARG A 51 10.94 11.24 -13.60
N ARG A 52 9.96 10.34 -13.66
CA ARG A 52 9.60 9.68 -14.92
C ARG A 52 9.00 10.67 -15.93
N ASP A 53 8.04 11.48 -15.50
CA ASP A 53 7.41 12.51 -16.33
C ASP A 53 8.42 13.57 -16.80
N ALA A 54 9.34 13.98 -15.94
CA ALA A 54 10.42 14.91 -16.27
C ALA A 54 11.39 14.31 -17.33
N ARG A 55 11.75 13.04 -17.20
CA ARG A 55 12.57 12.34 -18.22
C ARG A 55 11.85 12.24 -19.56
N GLU A 56 10.54 11.96 -19.57
CA GLU A 56 9.75 11.92 -20.80
C GLU A 56 9.70 13.31 -21.50
N ARG A 57 9.80 14.40 -20.73
CA ARG A 57 9.91 15.78 -21.25
C ARG A 57 11.33 16.16 -21.67
N GLY A 58 12.33 15.36 -21.33
CA GLY A 58 13.76 15.64 -21.60
C GLY A 58 14.43 16.52 -20.55
N ASP A 59 13.82 16.68 -19.36
CA ASP A 59 14.39 17.45 -18.27
C ASP A 59 15.50 16.64 -17.58
N GLU A 60 16.65 17.27 -17.27
CA GLU A 60 17.72 16.66 -16.48
C GLU A 60 17.30 16.56 -15.01
N THR A 61 17.25 15.35 -14.48
CA THR A 61 16.84 15.08 -13.10
C THR A 61 17.94 14.54 -12.20
N GLU A 62 19.10 14.24 -12.76
CA GLU A 62 20.18 13.55 -12.04
C GLU A 62 20.98 14.48 -11.12
N GLU A 63 21.03 15.77 -11.44
CA GLU A 63 21.73 16.79 -10.65
C GLU A 63 20.87 17.44 -9.57
N TYR A 64 19.59 17.03 -9.47
CA TYR A 64 18.62 17.62 -8.56
C TYR A 64 18.08 16.60 -7.57
N ASP A 65 17.91 17.04 -6.34
CA ASP A 65 17.13 16.33 -5.34
C ASP A 65 15.70 16.88 -5.29
N PHE A 66 14.76 16.06 -4.83
CA PHE A 66 13.34 16.35 -4.87
C PHE A 66 12.68 16.02 -3.54
N ASP A 67 11.76 16.89 -3.12
CA ASP A 67 10.84 16.63 -2.02
C ASP A 67 9.41 16.96 -2.44
N VAL A 68 8.46 16.32 -1.78
CA VAL A 68 7.04 16.53 -2.02
C VAL A 68 6.36 16.92 -0.73
N GLU A 69 5.70 18.06 -0.75
CA GLU A 69 4.79 18.47 0.31
C GLU A 69 3.36 18.06 -0.06
N ILE A 70 2.76 17.24 0.79
CA ILE A 70 1.37 16.80 0.62
C ILE A 70 0.54 17.49 1.68
N ASN A 71 -0.49 18.19 1.25
CA ASN A 71 -1.46 18.75 2.16
C ASN A 71 -2.35 17.61 2.71
N PRO A 72 -2.28 17.32 4.01
CA PRO A 72 -3.01 16.19 4.59
C PRO A 72 -4.54 16.36 4.54
N THR A 73 -5.02 17.58 4.30
CA THR A 73 -6.45 17.88 4.29
C THR A 73 -7.08 17.62 2.93
N ASN A 74 -6.45 18.07 1.84
CA ASN A 74 -7.02 18.01 0.49
C ASN A 74 -6.25 17.06 -0.45
N GLY A 75 -5.10 16.53 -0.01
CA GLY A 75 -4.27 15.62 -0.83
C GLY A 75 -3.52 16.32 -1.96
N GLU A 76 -3.51 17.67 -1.99
CA GLU A 76 -2.70 18.40 -2.96
C GLU A 76 -1.23 18.17 -2.69
N ALA A 77 -0.49 17.82 -3.74
CA ALA A 77 0.95 17.63 -3.69
C ALA A 77 1.66 18.72 -4.45
N ARG A 78 2.73 19.27 -3.85
CA ARG A 78 3.66 20.20 -4.50
C ARG A 78 5.04 19.57 -4.52
N VAL A 79 5.70 19.67 -5.65
CA VAL A 79 7.04 19.13 -5.87
C VAL A 79 8.04 20.28 -5.79
N PHE A 80 9.05 20.10 -4.96
CA PHE A 80 10.18 21.02 -4.83
C PHE A 80 11.44 20.34 -5.31
N SER A 81 12.30 21.09 -5.97
CA SER A 81 13.63 20.64 -6.36
C SER A 81 14.70 21.62 -5.92
N TRP A 82 15.91 21.09 -5.71
CA TRP A 82 17.11 21.88 -5.47
C TRP A 82 18.32 21.16 -6.05
N PRO A 83 19.35 21.91 -6.50
CA PRO A 83 20.60 21.30 -6.93
C PRO A 83 21.28 20.58 -5.76
N LEU A 84 21.89 19.41 -6.02
CA LEU A 84 22.61 18.64 -5.01
C LEU A 84 23.73 19.45 -4.32
N GLU A 85 24.35 20.39 -5.04
CA GLU A 85 25.40 21.25 -4.53
C GLU A 85 24.88 22.42 -3.67
N LYS A 86 23.60 22.80 -3.81
CA LYS A 86 23.00 23.96 -3.17
C LYS A 86 21.60 23.67 -2.64
N PRO A 87 21.47 23.00 -1.50
CA PRO A 87 20.18 22.62 -0.92
C PRO A 87 19.32 23.83 -0.49
N GLU A 88 19.90 25.03 -0.42
CA GLU A 88 19.22 26.27 -0.03
C GLU A 88 18.36 26.84 -1.19
N GLU A 89 18.66 26.49 -2.45
CA GLU A 89 17.94 26.94 -3.63
C GLU A 89 16.69 26.10 -3.94
N ARG A 90 15.83 25.92 -2.93
CA ARG A 90 14.59 25.15 -3.08
C ARG A 90 13.59 25.92 -3.96
N LYS A 91 13.14 25.31 -5.07
CA LYS A 91 12.18 25.88 -6.02
C LYS A 91 10.96 24.96 -6.17
N ASP A 92 9.78 25.55 -6.27
CA ASP A 92 8.57 24.84 -6.64
C ASP A 92 8.60 24.57 -8.15
N VAL A 93 8.63 23.29 -8.50
CA VAL A 93 8.71 22.79 -9.88
C VAL A 93 7.46 22.00 -10.26
N THR A 94 6.38 22.19 -9.53
CA THR A 94 5.12 21.47 -9.75
C THR A 94 4.57 21.78 -11.14
N PRO A 95 4.48 20.80 -12.07
CA PRO A 95 3.94 21.05 -13.40
C PRO A 95 2.44 21.36 -13.35
N PRO A 96 1.93 22.16 -14.29
CA PRO A 96 0.50 22.38 -14.39
C PRO A 96 -0.25 21.06 -14.65
N GLY A 97 -1.25 20.77 -13.84
CA GLY A 97 -2.02 19.52 -13.93
C GLY A 97 -1.42 18.32 -13.19
N PHE A 98 -0.23 18.45 -12.62
CA PHE A 98 0.42 17.36 -11.87
C PHE A 98 -0.39 16.89 -10.65
N GLY A 99 -1.24 17.73 -10.08
CA GLY A 99 -2.11 17.36 -8.97
C GLY A 99 -2.99 16.14 -9.26
N ARG A 100 -3.40 15.92 -10.53
CA ARG A 100 -4.14 14.71 -10.92
C ARG A 100 -3.28 13.46 -10.87
N ILE A 101 -2.04 13.56 -11.35
CA ILE A 101 -1.07 12.47 -11.34
C ILE A 101 -0.74 12.10 -9.90
N ALA A 102 -0.45 13.10 -9.08
CA ALA A 102 -0.16 12.94 -7.66
C ALA A 102 -1.32 12.28 -6.90
N ALA A 103 -2.56 12.72 -7.13
CA ALA A 103 -3.75 12.14 -6.52
C ALA A 103 -3.98 10.67 -6.93
N GLN A 104 -3.78 10.35 -8.20
CA GLN A 104 -3.87 8.97 -8.69
C GLN A 104 -2.78 8.08 -8.09
N THR A 105 -1.54 8.58 -8.04
CA THR A 105 -0.41 7.87 -7.44
C THR A 105 -0.65 7.63 -5.95
N ALA A 106 -1.08 8.66 -5.21
CA ALA A 106 -1.43 8.53 -3.81
C ALA A 106 -2.52 7.48 -3.57
N LYS A 107 -3.59 7.50 -4.37
CA LYS A 107 -4.67 6.50 -4.31
C LYS A 107 -4.13 5.08 -4.56
N GLN A 108 -3.25 4.93 -5.54
CA GLN A 108 -2.65 3.63 -5.89
C GLN A 108 -1.79 3.09 -4.74
N VAL A 109 -0.94 3.93 -4.13
CA VAL A 109 -0.10 3.57 -2.98
C VAL A 109 -0.95 3.20 -1.78
N ILE A 110 -1.99 3.96 -1.49
CA ILE A 110 -2.94 3.67 -0.41
C ILE A 110 -3.58 2.29 -0.61
N HIS A 111 -4.10 1.99 -1.80
CA HIS A 111 -4.68 0.68 -2.08
C HIS A 111 -3.66 -0.45 -1.98
N GLN A 112 -2.42 -0.20 -2.41
CA GLN A 112 -1.35 -1.18 -2.27
C GLN A 112 -1.03 -1.45 -0.79
N LYS A 113 -0.89 -0.41 0.03
CA LYS A 113 -0.64 -0.56 1.47
C LYS A 113 -1.77 -1.27 2.21
N ILE A 114 -3.02 -1.03 1.83
CA ILE A 114 -4.16 -1.77 2.35
C ILE A 114 -4.00 -3.27 2.05
N ARG A 115 -3.73 -3.63 0.79
CA ARG A 115 -3.57 -5.03 0.38
C ARG A 115 -2.38 -5.71 1.08
N GLU A 116 -1.27 -5.01 1.25
CA GLU A 116 -0.09 -5.52 1.97
C GLU A 116 -0.43 -5.79 3.44
N ALA A 117 -1.13 -4.86 4.11
CA ALA A 117 -1.57 -5.02 5.49
C ALA A 117 -2.59 -6.17 5.65
N GLU A 118 -3.56 -6.29 4.73
CA GLU A 118 -4.51 -7.41 4.71
C GLU A 118 -3.79 -8.76 4.55
N LYS A 119 -2.83 -8.82 3.61
CA LYS A 119 -2.03 -10.03 3.41
C LYS A 119 -1.21 -10.36 4.66
N GLY A 120 -0.60 -9.35 5.30
CA GLY A 120 0.14 -9.53 6.55
C GLY A 120 -0.73 -10.12 7.66
N ALA A 121 -1.89 -9.52 7.91
CA ALA A 121 -2.82 -10.00 8.94
C ALA A 121 -3.31 -11.44 8.70
N ILE A 122 -3.55 -11.80 7.43
CA ILE A 122 -3.90 -13.17 7.05
C ILE A 122 -2.73 -14.12 7.36
N MET A 123 -1.50 -13.74 7.00
CA MET A 123 -0.32 -14.57 7.26
C MET A 123 -0.07 -14.76 8.76
N ASP A 124 -0.29 -13.73 9.56
CA ASP A 124 -0.16 -13.80 11.02
C ASP A 124 -1.23 -14.73 11.64
N GLU A 125 -2.47 -14.72 11.12
CA GLU A 125 -3.52 -15.66 11.51
C GLU A 125 -3.11 -17.11 11.20
N PHE A 126 -2.57 -17.37 10.00
CA PHE A 126 -2.15 -18.70 9.61
C PHE A 126 -0.86 -19.17 10.30
N SER A 127 0.05 -18.25 10.69
CA SER A 127 1.25 -18.65 11.43
C SER A 127 0.94 -19.25 12.80
N GLY A 128 -0.14 -18.81 13.44
CA GLY A 128 -0.65 -19.45 14.65
C GLY A 128 -1.27 -20.84 14.43
N ARG A 129 -1.47 -21.25 13.18
CA ARG A 129 -2.10 -22.53 12.79
C ARG A 129 -1.16 -23.52 12.12
N VAL A 130 0.13 -23.21 12.05
CA VAL A 130 1.16 -24.13 11.53
C VAL A 130 1.10 -25.45 12.32
N GLY A 131 1.17 -26.56 11.62
CA GLY A 131 1.01 -27.91 12.18
C GLY A 131 -0.44 -28.37 12.31
N THR A 132 -1.44 -27.61 11.89
CA THR A 132 -2.85 -28.00 11.92
C THR A 132 -3.37 -28.43 10.54
N LEU A 133 -4.45 -29.20 10.55
CA LEU A 133 -5.15 -29.62 9.33
C LEU A 133 -6.18 -28.56 8.93
N ILE A 134 -6.13 -28.16 7.67
CA ILE A 134 -7.03 -27.14 7.11
C ILE A 134 -7.68 -27.69 5.84
N SER A 135 -8.99 -27.45 5.69
CA SER A 135 -9.71 -27.81 4.47
C SER A 135 -9.43 -26.76 3.39
N GLY A 136 -9.03 -27.23 2.21
CA GLY A 136 -8.78 -26.39 1.05
C GLY A 136 -9.34 -26.99 -0.23
N MET A 137 -9.40 -26.18 -1.28
CA MET A 137 -9.87 -26.60 -2.62
C MET A 137 -8.76 -26.39 -3.64
N ILE A 138 -8.50 -27.40 -4.46
CA ILE A 138 -7.50 -27.32 -5.53
C ILE A 138 -7.98 -26.35 -6.61
N LEU A 139 -7.24 -25.24 -6.78
CA LEU A 139 -7.56 -24.20 -7.77
C LEU A 139 -6.95 -24.50 -9.14
N ARG A 140 -5.66 -24.78 -9.15
CA ARG A 140 -4.89 -24.98 -10.38
C ARG A 140 -3.59 -25.70 -10.13
N PHE A 141 -3.04 -26.24 -11.19
CA PHE A 141 -1.69 -26.77 -11.24
C PHE A 141 -0.76 -25.70 -11.85
N ASP A 142 0.27 -25.35 -11.15
CA ASP A 142 1.25 -24.33 -11.55
C ASP A 142 2.59 -25.03 -11.82
N GLY A 143 2.70 -25.70 -12.98
CA GLY A 143 3.76 -26.61 -13.28
C GLY A 143 3.73 -27.85 -12.37
N PRO A 144 4.79 -28.11 -11.58
CA PRO A 144 4.82 -29.22 -10.64
C PRO A 144 4.03 -28.98 -9.35
N ASP A 145 3.78 -27.70 -9.03
CA ASP A 145 3.14 -27.27 -7.78
C ASP A 145 1.63 -27.19 -7.92
N VAL A 146 0.93 -27.31 -6.81
CA VAL A 146 -0.54 -27.20 -6.76
C VAL A 146 -0.92 -25.98 -5.93
N ARG A 147 -1.79 -25.14 -6.50
CA ARG A 147 -2.38 -24.00 -5.78
C ARG A 147 -3.69 -24.42 -5.15
N VAL A 148 -3.79 -24.18 -3.84
CA VAL A 148 -4.93 -24.56 -3.00
C VAL A 148 -5.59 -23.31 -2.43
N ASP A 149 -6.89 -23.16 -2.60
CA ASP A 149 -7.69 -22.12 -1.98
C ASP A 149 -8.06 -22.53 -0.56
N MET A 150 -7.67 -21.72 0.40
CA MET A 150 -7.98 -21.92 1.82
C MET A 150 -9.08 -20.97 2.31
N GLY A 151 -9.80 -20.32 1.37
CA GLY A 151 -10.92 -19.42 1.60
C GLY A 151 -10.50 -17.96 1.71
N ARG A 152 -9.47 -17.62 2.47
CA ARG A 152 -8.99 -16.23 2.64
C ARG A 152 -7.68 -15.97 1.91
N THR A 153 -6.95 -17.00 1.57
CA THR A 153 -5.66 -16.94 0.88
C THR A 153 -5.40 -18.21 0.09
N GLU A 154 -4.48 -18.15 -0.86
CA GLU A 154 -3.98 -19.30 -1.59
C GLU A 154 -2.75 -19.88 -0.88
N ALA A 155 -2.67 -21.20 -0.79
CA ALA A 155 -1.50 -21.95 -0.38
C ALA A 155 -0.85 -22.64 -1.58
N VAL A 156 0.41 -22.99 -1.43
CA VAL A 156 1.19 -23.74 -2.42
C VAL A 156 1.51 -25.11 -1.84
N MET A 157 1.18 -26.17 -2.54
CA MET A 157 1.67 -27.51 -2.26
C MET A 157 2.76 -27.82 -3.28
N PRO A 158 4.04 -27.79 -2.89
CA PRO A 158 5.16 -28.14 -3.77
C PRO A 158 5.08 -29.61 -4.20
N ALA A 159 5.70 -29.93 -5.34
CA ALA A 159 5.73 -31.28 -5.85
C ALA A 159 6.29 -32.30 -4.86
N GLU A 160 7.23 -31.87 -4.03
CA GLU A 160 7.90 -32.69 -3.02
C GLU A 160 6.96 -33.10 -1.87
N GLU A 161 5.93 -32.31 -1.61
CA GLU A 161 4.95 -32.57 -0.54
C GLU A 161 3.70 -33.34 -1.05
N ARG A 162 3.67 -33.69 -2.34
CA ARG A 162 2.58 -34.47 -2.91
C ARG A 162 2.72 -35.94 -2.57
N ILE A 163 1.60 -36.57 -2.21
CA ILE A 163 1.56 -38.01 -1.98
C ILE A 163 1.72 -38.72 -3.34
N PRO A 164 2.73 -39.58 -3.51
CA PRO A 164 2.90 -40.36 -4.72
C PRO A 164 1.64 -41.18 -5.04
N ASN A 165 1.23 -41.17 -6.31
CA ASN A 165 0.04 -41.84 -6.83
C ASN A 165 -1.32 -41.26 -6.39
N GLU A 166 -1.38 -40.17 -5.66
CA GLU A 166 -2.63 -39.48 -5.38
C GLU A 166 -3.12 -38.75 -6.62
N ARG A 167 -4.35 -39.01 -7.02
CA ARG A 167 -4.99 -38.29 -8.15
C ARG A 167 -5.65 -37.01 -7.66
N LEU A 168 -5.02 -35.89 -7.91
CA LEU A 168 -5.55 -34.59 -7.61
C LEU A 168 -6.36 -34.04 -8.79
N SER A 169 -7.55 -33.52 -8.52
CA SER A 169 -8.42 -32.94 -9.54
C SER A 169 -8.75 -31.46 -9.22
N LEU A 170 -8.95 -30.64 -10.26
CA LEU A 170 -9.38 -29.28 -10.09
C LEU A 170 -10.73 -29.22 -9.36
N ASN A 171 -10.92 -28.20 -8.52
CA ASN A 171 -12.10 -28.00 -7.68
C ASN A 171 -12.35 -29.13 -6.65
N GLN A 172 -11.40 -30.03 -6.46
CA GLN A 172 -11.49 -31.05 -5.42
C GLN A 172 -11.20 -30.41 -4.06
N ARG A 173 -12.04 -30.68 -3.07
CA ARG A 173 -11.85 -30.25 -1.70
C ARG A 173 -11.19 -31.38 -0.89
N LEU A 174 -10.06 -31.05 -0.29
CA LEU A 174 -9.25 -31.97 0.51
C LEU A 174 -8.84 -31.30 1.83
N THR A 175 -8.28 -32.09 2.72
CA THR A 175 -7.68 -31.60 3.96
C THR A 175 -6.16 -31.63 3.81
N PHE A 176 -5.53 -30.50 4.05
CA PHE A 176 -4.10 -30.28 3.92
C PHE A 176 -3.49 -30.01 5.30
N LEU A 177 -2.28 -30.45 5.51
CA LEU A 177 -1.47 -30.05 6.67
C LEU A 177 -0.79 -28.71 6.34
N LEU A 178 -1.02 -27.70 7.16
CA LEU A 178 -0.28 -26.45 7.09
C LEU A 178 1.13 -26.69 7.64
N LYS A 179 2.12 -26.79 6.76
CA LYS A 179 3.49 -27.15 7.14
C LYS A 179 4.28 -25.96 7.63
N ASP A 180 4.30 -24.91 6.85
CA ASP A 180 5.10 -23.71 7.15
C ASP A 180 4.61 -22.48 6.36
N ILE A 181 5.17 -21.31 6.69
CA ILE A 181 5.02 -20.07 5.93
C ILE A 181 6.40 -19.62 5.50
N VAL A 182 6.66 -19.63 4.20
CA VAL A 182 7.97 -19.31 3.62
C VAL A 182 7.92 -18.01 2.84
N GLU A 183 9.07 -17.39 2.64
CA GLU A 183 9.19 -16.27 1.72
C GLU A 183 9.35 -16.76 0.29
N GLY A 184 8.32 -16.56 -0.53
CA GLY A 184 8.32 -16.87 -1.94
C GLY A 184 8.57 -15.62 -2.81
N PRO A 185 8.62 -15.77 -4.15
CA PRO A 185 8.91 -14.69 -5.10
C PRO A 185 7.91 -13.53 -5.05
N LYS A 186 6.70 -13.76 -4.54
CA LYS A 186 5.61 -12.79 -4.44
C LYS A 186 5.28 -12.39 -2.99
N GLY A 187 6.22 -12.61 -2.07
CA GLY A 187 6.08 -12.41 -0.63
C GLY A 187 5.79 -13.72 0.11
N LYS A 188 5.33 -13.63 1.37
CA LYS A 188 5.05 -14.82 2.18
C LYS A 188 4.00 -15.72 1.53
N GLU A 189 4.30 -17.01 1.44
CA GLU A 189 3.47 -18.07 0.89
C GLU A 189 3.28 -19.17 1.93
N ILE A 190 2.09 -19.78 1.96
CA ILE A 190 1.73 -20.88 2.85
C ILE A 190 2.05 -22.20 2.14
N ILE A 191 2.73 -23.11 2.82
CA ILE A 191 3.04 -24.45 2.36
C ILE A 191 2.35 -25.50 3.24
#